data_0162700bd714d447de0f867874283a7d
#
_entry.id   0162700bd714d447de0f867874283a7d
#
_cell.length_a   1.000
_cell.length_b   1.000
_cell.length_c   1.000
_cell.angle_alpha   90.00
_cell.angle_beta   90.00
_cell.angle_gamma   90.00
#
_symmetry.space_group_name_H-M   'P 1'
#
loop_
_entity.id
_entity.type
_entity.pdbx_description
1 polymer ?
#
loop_
_entity_poly.entity_id
_entity_poly.type
_entity_poly.pdbx_seq_one_letter_code
_entity_poly.pdbx_strand_id
1 'polypeptide(L)'
;PNDKKKYRKMPILSDVYSELEKMGAPANRLCRLLTRYTTGSASSFNAQTNVNLNNKFVVLDVSDAQKDFLPVAMFLALDYVWDKCKENRNVNKCVFIDETWRLVCSDAPIEAANFVVEIFRTIRGFGGSAVAATQNIADFFSAGIGTAIIGNAKIKMILRSEKEEANAIADAIGLTDEELKRVKTMDRGTCLLTANENHIFINVKATDTEEYLITTDPKARAAAKRRIEQKRTCAAFRR
;
A
#
# COMPACT_ATOMS: atom_id res chain seq x y z
N PRO A 1 -10.26 44.21 -15.38
CA PRO A 1 -11.10 43.59 -14.38
C PRO A 1 -10.41 42.32 -13.90
N ASN A 2 -9.74 42.43 -12.75
CA ASN A 2 -9.06 41.30 -12.08
C ASN A 2 -10.06 40.65 -11.13
N ASP A 3 -10.88 39.74 -11.60
CA ASP A 3 -11.59 38.82 -10.72
C ASP A 3 -10.60 37.73 -10.24
N LYS A 4 -9.94 38.04 -9.12
CA LYS A 4 -9.31 36.99 -8.30
C LYS A 4 -10.45 36.10 -7.83
N LYS A 5 -10.68 34.98 -8.53
CA LYS A 5 -11.55 33.90 -8.03
C LYS A 5 -11.03 33.50 -6.65
N LYS A 6 -11.68 34.01 -5.61
CA LYS A 6 -11.41 33.64 -4.23
C LYS A 6 -11.91 32.20 -4.10
N TYR A 7 -11.00 31.21 -4.19
CA TYR A 7 -11.37 29.81 -3.98
C TYR A 7 -12.00 29.71 -2.58
N ARG A 8 -13.23 29.20 -2.54
CA ARG A 8 -13.88 28.91 -1.27
C ARG A 8 -13.09 27.81 -0.57
N LYS A 9 -13.04 27.88 0.76
CA LYS A 9 -12.47 26.83 1.58
C LYS A 9 -13.19 25.52 1.26
N MET A 10 -12.43 24.44 1.07
CA MET A 10 -13.02 23.12 0.80
C MET A 10 -13.91 22.72 1.97
N PRO A 11 -15.13 22.19 1.75
CA PRO A 11 -15.98 21.75 2.83
C PRO A 11 -15.36 20.55 3.57
N ILE A 12 -15.64 20.47 4.86
CA ILE A 12 -15.29 19.33 5.72
C ILE A 12 -16.55 18.54 6.08
N LEU A 13 -16.40 17.40 6.76
CA LEU A 13 -17.53 16.55 7.11
C LEU A 13 -18.61 17.24 7.95
N SER A 14 -18.22 18.17 8.82
CA SER A 14 -19.19 18.99 9.60
C SER A 14 -20.02 19.90 8.70
N ASP A 15 -19.48 20.41 7.60
CA ASP A 15 -20.25 21.22 6.68
C ASP A 15 -21.32 20.37 5.98
N VAL A 16 -20.93 19.15 5.56
CA VAL A 16 -21.86 18.17 4.99
C VAL A 16 -22.94 17.75 6.01
N TYR A 17 -22.54 17.50 7.26
CA TYR A 17 -23.46 17.18 8.34
C TYR A 17 -24.51 18.28 8.53
N SER A 18 -24.07 19.53 8.57
CA SER A 18 -24.96 20.68 8.75
C SER A 18 -25.97 20.85 7.62
N GLU A 19 -25.58 20.55 6.38
CA GLU A 19 -26.51 20.58 5.24
C GLU A 19 -27.51 19.41 5.29
N LEU A 20 -27.07 18.23 5.68
CA LEU A 20 -27.97 17.07 5.87
C LEU A 20 -28.99 17.30 7.00
N GLU A 21 -28.56 17.92 8.09
CA GLU A 21 -29.44 18.28 9.21
C GLU A 21 -30.63 19.18 8.78
N LYS A 22 -30.38 20.12 7.86
CA LYS A 22 -31.42 20.99 7.28
C LYS A 22 -32.43 20.22 6.43
N MET A 23 -32.07 19.06 5.91
CA MET A 23 -33.00 18.20 5.14
C MET A 23 -34.00 17.46 6.01
N GLY A 24 -33.77 17.39 7.32
CA GLY A 24 -34.68 16.79 8.30
C GLY A 24 -34.80 15.26 8.22
N ALA A 25 -35.97 14.74 8.39
CA ALA A 25 -36.24 13.31 8.55
C ALA A 25 -35.60 12.38 7.50
N PRO A 26 -35.57 12.69 6.20
CA PRO A 26 -34.94 11.83 5.18
C PRO A 26 -33.44 11.63 5.42
N ALA A 27 -32.75 12.61 6.01
CA ALA A 27 -31.30 12.57 6.22
C ALA A 27 -30.87 12.06 7.60
N ASN A 28 -31.81 11.80 8.52
CA ASN A 28 -31.52 11.42 9.91
C ASN A 28 -30.58 10.21 10.02
N ARG A 29 -30.71 9.23 9.13
CA ARG A 29 -29.84 8.05 9.12
C ARG A 29 -28.41 8.44 8.80
N LEU A 30 -28.20 9.30 7.79
CA LEU A 30 -26.88 9.76 7.37
C LEU A 30 -26.24 10.64 8.46
N CYS A 31 -27.01 11.52 9.09
CA CYS A 31 -26.52 12.34 10.20
C CYS A 31 -26.02 11.46 11.36
N ARG A 32 -26.76 10.40 11.75
CA ARG A 32 -26.32 9.47 12.78
C ARG A 32 -25.00 8.76 12.42
N LEU A 33 -24.84 8.35 11.18
CA LEU A 33 -23.61 7.72 10.71
C LEU A 33 -22.43 8.73 10.71
N LEU A 34 -22.66 9.96 10.26
CA LEU A 34 -21.64 11.00 10.22
C LEU A 34 -21.24 11.52 11.59
N THR A 35 -22.09 11.41 12.62
CA THR A 35 -21.75 11.83 13.99
C THR A 35 -20.45 11.20 14.47
N ARG A 36 -20.18 9.94 14.12
CA ARG A 36 -18.92 9.26 14.45
C ARG A 36 -17.68 10.00 13.90
N TYR A 37 -17.80 10.60 12.74
CA TYR A 37 -16.72 11.27 12.02
C TYR A 37 -16.69 12.79 12.24
N THR A 38 -17.74 13.39 12.72
CA THR A 38 -17.80 14.85 12.98
C THR A 38 -17.43 15.20 14.42
N THR A 39 -18.05 14.53 15.40
CA THR A 39 -17.87 14.81 16.85
C THR A 39 -17.47 13.56 17.65
N GLY A 40 -17.55 12.37 17.05
CA GLY A 40 -17.25 11.10 17.70
C GLY A 40 -15.78 10.71 17.63
N SER A 41 -15.51 9.41 17.83
CA SER A 41 -14.16 8.83 17.93
C SER A 41 -13.30 8.97 16.67
N ALA A 42 -13.89 9.22 15.51
CA ALA A 42 -13.20 9.42 14.24
C ALA A 42 -13.19 10.90 13.79
N SER A 43 -13.37 11.84 14.71
CA SER A 43 -13.40 13.28 14.39
C SER A 43 -12.09 13.84 13.81
N SER A 44 -10.98 13.11 13.91
CA SER A 44 -9.73 13.44 13.21
C SER A 44 -9.88 13.52 11.69
N PHE A 45 -10.85 12.81 11.10
CA PHE A 45 -11.18 12.93 9.67
C PHE A 45 -11.96 14.21 9.32
N ASN A 46 -12.45 14.94 10.32
CA ASN A 46 -13.22 16.17 10.15
C ASN A 46 -12.32 17.41 10.12
N ALA A 47 -11.34 17.41 9.24
CA ALA A 47 -10.38 18.50 9.10
C ALA A 47 -10.09 18.79 7.63
N GLN A 48 -9.50 19.96 7.36
CA GLN A 48 -8.95 20.25 6.03
C GLN A 48 -7.77 19.32 5.74
N THR A 49 -7.66 18.85 4.50
CA THR A 49 -6.50 18.06 4.06
C THR A 49 -5.21 18.84 4.32
N ASN A 50 -4.30 18.26 5.08
CA ASN A 50 -2.99 18.79 5.42
C ASN A 50 -1.84 17.98 4.82
N VAL A 51 -2.14 16.98 4.01
CA VAL A 51 -1.14 16.13 3.36
C VAL A 51 -0.56 16.84 2.14
N ASN A 52 0.78 16.87 2.04
CA ASN A 52 1.49 17.46 0.91
C ASN A 52 2.19 16.36 0.12
N LEU A 53 1.67 16.06 -1.09
CA LEU A 53 2.24 15.10 -2.03
C LEU A 53 3.15 15.74 -3.11
N ASN A 54 3.65 16.95 -2.91
CA ASN A 54 4.53 17.62 -3.88
C ASN A 54 5.97 17.10 -3.87
N ASN A 55 6.30 16.17 -2.99
CA ASN A 55 7.60 15.53 -2.93
C ASN A 55 7.68 14.34 -3.89
N LYS A 56 8.90 14.04 -4.38
CA LYS A 56 9.16 12.86 -5.23
C LYS A 56 9.00 11.53 -4.49
N PHE A 57 9.17 11.54 -3.18
CA PHE A 57 9.00 10.39 -2.30
C PHE A 57 8.10 10.80 -1.13
N VAL A 58 6.96 10.14 -1.00
CA VAL A 58 5.95 10.39 0.03
C VAL A 58 5.60 9.09 0.70
N VAL A 59 5.55 9.10 2.01
CA VAL A 59 5.07 7.98 2.84
C VAL A 59 3.86 8.46 3.62
N LEU A 60 2.75 7.76 3.48
CA LEU A 60 1.55 7.96 4.29
C LEU A 60 1.51 6.84 5.33
N ASP A 61 1.95 7.15 6.54
CA ASP A 61 1.90 6.22 7.66
C ASP A 61 0.52 6.27 8.32
N VAL A 62 -0.16 5.14 8.32
CA VAL A 62 -1.49 4.97 8.93
C VAL A 62 -1.47 3.97 10.09
N SER A 63 -0.29 3.59 10.58
CA SER A 63 -0.11 2.59 11.64
C SER A 63 -0.78 2.98 12.96
N ASP A 64 -0.85 4.28 13.27
CA ASP A 64 -1.49 4.81 14.48
C ASP A 64 -3.03 4.85 14.39
N ALA A 65 -3.60 4.57 13.23
CA ALA A 65 -5.05 4.51 13.10
C ALA A 65 -5.63 3.35 13.92
N GLN A 66 -6.70 3.63 14.67
CA GLN A 66 -7.42 2.58 15.39
C GLN A 66 -7.86 1.48 14.41
N LYS A 67 -7.85 0.21 14.86
CA LYS A 67 -8.12 -0.96 14.01
C LYS A 67 -9.40 -0.82 13.18
N ASP A 68 -10.47 -0.30 13.77
CA ASP A 68 -11.77 -0.13 13.13
C ASP A 68 -11.76 0.93 12.01
N PHE A 69 -10.82 1.88 12.05
CA PHE A 69 -10.71 2.97 11.09
C PHE A 69 -9.57 2.77 10.09
N LEU A 70 -8.71 1.81 10.32
CA LEU A 70 -7.54 1.59 9.47
C LEU A 70 -7.92 1.34 7.99
N PRO A 71 -8.92 0.50 7.66
CA PRO A 71 -9.34 0.33 6.26
C PRO A 71 -9.84 1.63 5.63
N VAL A 72 -10.56 2.45 6.41
CA VAL A 72 -11.05 3.77 5.94
C VAL A 72 -9.89 4.73 5.70
N ALA A 73 -8.93 4.80 6.62
CA ALA A 73 -7.74 5.63 6.49
C ALA A 73 -6.90 5.23 5.26
N MET A 74 -6.68 3.93 5.06
CA MET A 74 -5.98 3.40 3.89
C MET A 74 -6.72 3.72 2.59
N PHE A 75 -8.04 3.55 2.57
CA PHE A 75 -8.86 3.89 1.40
C PHE A 75 -8.76 5.38 1.05
N LEU A 76 -8.92 6.27 2.02
CA LEU A 76 -8.80 7.72 1.80
C LEU A 76 -7.40 8.14 1.35
N ALA A 77 -6.35 7.52 1.93
CA ALA A 77 -4.98 7.74 1.52
C ALA A 77 -4.76 7.32 0.06
N LEU A 78 -5.27 6.16 -0.33
CA LEU A 78 -5.17 5.66 -1.70
C LEU A 78 -5.97 6.51 -2.69
N ASP A 79 -7.19 6.93 -2.33
CA ASP A 79 -8.02 7.79 -3.18
C ASP A 79 -7.30 9.11 -3.47
N TYR A 80 -6.73 9.73 -2.44
CA TYR A 80 -5.94 10.94 -2.59
C TYR A 80 -4.68 10.73 -3.47
N VAL A 81 -3.95 9.63 -3.24
CA VAL A 81 -2.77 9.26 -4.06
C VAL A 81 -3.19 9.00 -5.50
N TRP A 82 -4.32 8.32 -5.69
CA TRP A 82 -4.84 7.99 -7.01
C TRP A 82 -5.22 9.23 -7.81
N ASP A 83 -5.85 10.20 -7.18
CA ASP A 83 -6.14 11.49 -7.82
C ASP A 83 -4.86 12.20 -8.26
N LYS A 84 -3.83 12.20 -7.42
CA LYS A 84 -2.51 12.72 -7.78
C LYS A 84 -1.86 11.94 -8.94
N CYS A 85 -2.06 10.64 -9.02
CA CYS A 85 -1.58 9.84 -10.15
C CYS A 85 -2.24 10.23 -11.47
N LYS A 86 -3.51 10.61 -11.45
CA LYS A 86 -4.27 11.02 -12.64
C LYS A 86 -3.90 12.41 -13.16
N GLU A 87 -3.42 13.32 -12.31
CA GLU A 87 -3.14 14.72 -12.66
C GLU A 87 -2.11 14.88 -13.80
N ASN A 88 -1.08 14.05 -13.86
CA ASN A 88 -0.03 14.18 -14.87
C ASN A 88 0.44 12.82 -15.40
N ARG A 89 0.08 12.50 -16.63
CA ARG A 89 0.43 11.23 -17.29
C ARG A 89 1.89 11.13 -17.74
N ASN A 90 2.57 12.26 -17.87
CA ASN A 90 3.96 12.31 -18.38
C ASN A 90 5.01 12.07 -17.30
N VAL A 91 4.61 11.99 -16.03
CA VAL A 91 5.50 11.70 -14.91
C VAL A 91 5.37 10.24 -14.51
N ASN A 92 6.48 9.52 -14.49
CA ASN A 92 6.49 8.14 -13.98
C ASN A 92 6.23 8.13 -12.46
N LYS A 93 5.34 7.25 -12.04
CA LYS A 93 4.91 7.12 -10.64
C LYS A 93 4.92 5.66 -10.23
N CYS A 94 5.18 5.43 -8.95
CA CYS A 94 5.01 4.11 -8.36
C CYS A 94 4.24 4.26 -7.04
N VAL A 95 3.19 3.48 -6.89
CA VAL A 95 2.38 3.41 -5.67
C VAL A 95 2.67 2.07 -5.00
N PHE A 96 3.17 2.12 -3.77
CA PHE A 96 3.38 0.94 -2.93
C PHE A 96 2.26 0.86 -1.90
N ILE A 97 1.60 -0.27 -1.83
CA ILE A 97 0.53 -0.55 -0.87
C ILE A 97 1.02 -1.71 0.01
N ASP A 98 1.43 -1.38 1.22
CA ASP A 98 1.81 -2.39 2.19
C ASP A 98 0.57 -2.92 2.91
N GLU A 99 0.64 -4.16 3.41
CA GLU A 99 -0.46 -4.86 4.07
C GLU A 99 -1.77 -4.83 3.25
N THR A 100 -1.65 -5.00 1.94
CA THR A 100 -2.77 -4.89 0.98
C THR A 100 -3.96 -5.78 1.36
N TRP A 101 -3.71 -6.92 2.03
CA TRP A 101 -4.77 -7.82 2.48
C TRP A 101 -5.85 -7.12 3.32
N ARG A 102 -5.49 -6.06 4.07
CA ARG A 102 -6.43 -5.28 4.89
C ARG A 102 -7.51 -4.56 4.08
N LEU A 103 -7.24 -4.31 2.82
CA LEU A 103 -8.18 -3.64 1.90
C LEU A 103 -8.98 -4.62 1.04
N VAL A 104 -8.57 -5.90 1.00
CA VAL A 104 -9.14 -6.87 0.06
C VAL A 104 -9.66 -8.14 0.73
N CYS A 105 -9.53 -8.27 2.06
CA CYS A 105 -10.07 -9.40 2.82
C CYS A 105 -11.60 -9.36 2.86
N SER A 106 -12.21 -10.46 3.28
CA SER A 106 -13.68 -10.60 3.37
C SER A 106 -14.36 -9.56 4.26
N ASP A 107 -13.64 -9.05 5.26
CA ASP A 107 -14.15 -8.05 6.21
C ASP A 107 -13.93 -6.60 5.73
N ALA A 108 -13.18 -6.42 4.63
CA ALA A 108 -12.94 -5.10 4.07
C ALA A 108 -14.18 -4.56 3.33
N PRO A 109 -14.40 -3.22 3.31
CA PRO A 109 -15.43 -2.63 2.46
C PRO A 109 -15.20 -3.01 1.00
N ILE A 110 -16.24 -3.50 0.33
CA ILE A 110 -16.14 -3.96 -1.06
C ILE A 110 -15.70 -2.84 -2.01
N GLU A 111 -16.04 -1.60 -1.70
CA GLU A 111 -15.64 -0.41 -2.44
C GLU A 111 -14.11 -0.23 -2.38
N ALA A 112 -13.50 -0.42 -1.22
CA ALA A 112 -12.06 -0.35 -1.05
C ALA A 112 -11.33 -1.43 -1.86
N ALA A 113 -11.85 -2.65 -1.80
CA ALA A 113 -11.31 -3.78 -2.52
C ALA A 113 -11.40 -3.59 -4.05
N ASN A 114 -12.56 -3.18 -4.56
CA ASN A 114 -12.75 -2.87 -5.98
C ASN A 114 -11.85 -1.73 -6.45
N PHE A 115 -11.64 -0.73 -5.60
CA PHE A 115 -10.77 0.40 -5.89
C PHE A 115 -9.30 -0.02 -6.05
N VAL A 116 -8.79 -0.90 -5.19
CA VAL A 116 -7.44 -1.46 -5.34
C VAL A 116 -7.31 -2.21 -6.68
N VAL A 117 -8.30 -3.04 -7.04
CA VAL A 117 -8.30 -3.74 -8.34
C VAL A 117 -8.30 -2.76 -9.51
N GLU A 118 -9.07 -1.67 -9.42
CA GLU A 118 -9.11 -0.63 -10.45
C GLU A 118 -7.73 0.02 -10.64
N ILE A 119 -7.04 0.34 -9.55
CA ILE A 119 -5.67 0.88 -9.60
C ILE A 119 -4.77 -0.09 -10.37
N PHE A 120 -4.75 -1.38 -10.03
CA PHE A 120 -3.92 -2.37 -10.71
C PHE A 120 -4.24 -2.55 -12.19
N ARG A 121 -5.49 -2.37 -12.59
CA ARG A 121 -5.92 -2.45 -13.99
C ARG A 121 -5.55 -1.22 -14.81
N THR A 122 -5.58 -0.04 -14.22
CA THR A 122 -5.63 1.22 -14.97
C THR A 122 -4.40 2.10 -14.81
N ILE A 123 -3.61 1.96 -13.74
CA ILE A 123 -2.50 2.85 -13.39
C ILE A 123 -1.46 3.01 -14.50
N ARG A 124 -1.23 1.95 -15.31
CA ARG A 124 -0.34 2.01 -16.47
C ARG A 124 -0.74 3.10 -17.46
N GLY A 125 -2.06 3.29 -17.67
CA GLY A 125 -2.61 4.34 -18.57
C GLY A 125 -2.30 5.77 -18.10
N PHE A 126 -1.89 5.93 -16.84
CA PHE A 126 -1.50 7.20 -16.23
C PHE A 126 0.02 7.33 -16.01
N GLY A 127 0.83 6.48 -16.69
CA GLY A 127 2.28 6.49 -16.54
C GLY A 127 2.77 5.97 -15.18
N GLY A 128 1.96 5.16 -14.51
CA GLY A 128 2.25 4.64 -13.18
C GLY A 128 2.42 3.13 -13.14
N SER A 129 2.93 2.65 -12.01
CA SER A 129 2.95 1.26 -11.58
C SER A 129 2.42 1.13 -10.16
N ALA A 130 1.80 -0.01 -9.84
CA ALA A 130 1.35 -0.35 -8.51
C ALA A 130 2.08 -1.59 -8.01
N VAL A 131 2.45 -1.56 -6.74
CA VAL A 131 3.06 -2.68 -6.02
C VAL A 131 2.22 -2.97 -4.79
N ALA A 132 1.72 -4.19 -4.67
CA ALA A 132 1.06 -4.69 -3.47
C ALA A 132 2.04 -5.57 -2.70
N ALA A 133 2.17 -5.35 -1.41
CA ALA A 133 2.85 -6.23 -0.50
C ALA A 133 1.85 -6.80 0.51
N THR A 134 1.99 -8.09 0.81
CA THR A 134 1.16 -8.76 1.82
C THR A 134 1.94 -9.89 2.48
N GLN A 135 1.74 -10.06 3.75
CA GLN A 135 2.24 -11.19 4.53
C GLN A 135 1.13 -12.17 4.92
N ASN A 136 -0.14 -11.78 4.80
CA ASN A 136 -1.28 -12.63 5.09
C ASN A 136 -1.94 -13.09 3.77
N ILE A 137 -1.52 -14.25 3.31
CA ILE A 137 -1.98 -14.81 2.03
C ILE A 137 -3.41 -15.33 2.13
N ALA A 138 -3.79 -15.92 3.27
CA ALA A 138 -5.12 -16.46 3.47
C ALA A 138 -6.19 -15.34 3.37
N ASP A 139 -6.00 -14.24 4.08
CA ASP A 139 -6.92 -13.10 4.03
C ASP A 139 -6.88 -12.37 2.68
N PHE A 140 -5.72 -12.32 2.04
CA PHE A 140 -5.58 -11.73 0.71
C PHE A 140 -6.45 -12.44 -0.34
N PHE A 141 -6.59 -13.76 -0.25
CA PHE A 141 -7.42 -14.55 -1.17
C PHE A 141 -8.86 -14.74 -0.69
N SER A 142 -9.19 -14.44 0.56
CA SER A 142 -10.47 -14.81 1.20
C SER A 142 -11.71 -14.31 0.45
N ALA A 143 -11.67 -13.12 -0.14
CA ALA A 143 -12.77 -12.54 -0.91
C ALA A 143 -12.65 -12.76 -2.43
N GLY A 144 -11.67 -13.54 -2.90
CA GLY A 144 -11.42 -13.74 -4.34
C GLY A 144 -10.82 -12.53 -5.08
N ILE A 145 -10.75 -11.38 -4.43
CA ILE A 145 -10.24 -10.12 -5.01
C ILE A 145 -8.72 -10.16 -5.19
N GLY A 146 -8.01 -10.82 -4.28
CA GLY A 146 -6.57 -11.04 -4.40
C GLY A 146 -6.18 -11.74 -5.69
N THR A 147 -6.98 -12.67 -6.17
CA THR A 147 -6.77 -13.34 -7.47
C THR A 147 -6.81 -12.34 -8.63
N ALA A 148 -7.72 -11.36 -8.60
CA ALA A 148 -7.78 -10.32 -9.62
C ALA A 148 -6.54 -9.40 -9.59
N ILE A 149 -6.01 -9.10 -8.42
CA ILE A 149 -4.76 -8.32 -8.27
C ILE A 149 -3.59 -9.10 -8.83
N ILE A 150 -3.42 -10.38 -8.44
CA ILE A 150 -2.36 -11.26 -8.94
C ILE A 150 -2.43 -11.42 -10.46
N GLY A 151 -3.62 -11.58 -11.03
CA GLY A 151 -3.82 -11.68 -12.48
C GLY A 151 -3.40 -10.42 -13.24
N ASN A 152 -3.52 -9.24 -12.63
CA ASN A 152 -3.08 -7.97 -13.21
C ASN A 152 -1.60 -7.66 -12.95
N ALA A 153 -0.99 -8.25 -11.92
CA ALA A 153 0.42 -8.08 -11.60
C ALA A 153 1.29 -8.92 -12.57
N LYS A 154 2.06 -8.26 -13.43
CA LYS A 154 2.95 -8.93 -14.38
C LYS A 154 4.22 -9.46 -13.75
N ILE A 155 4.65 -8.87 -12.66
CA ILE A 155 5.82 -9.28 -11.88
C ILE A 155 5.34 -9.66 -10.48
N LYS A 156 5.76 -10.84 -10.00
CA LYS A 156 5.46 -11.29 -8.65
C LYS A 156 6.74 -11.76 -7.98
N MET A 157 6.91 -11.42 -6.72
CA MET A 157 8.02 -11.87 -5.89
C MET A 157 7.44 -12.69 -4.73
N ILE A 158 7.71 -13.98 -4.74
CA ILE A 158 7.23 -14.92 -3.72
C ILE A 158 8.41 -15.24 -2.80
N LEU A 159 8.28 -14.93 -1.54
CA LEU A 159 9.21 -15.28 -0.48
C LEU A 159 8.85 -16.64 0.11
N ARG A 160 9.72 -17.19 0.98
CA ARG A 160 9.42 -18.42 1.69
C ARG A 160 8.08 -18.29 2.43
N SER A 161 7.20 -19.25 2.19
CA SER A 161 5.86 -19.30 2.77
C SER A 161 5.60 -20.64 3.43
N GLU A 162 4.75 -20.65 4.44
CA GLU A 162 4.31 -21.87 5.11
C GLU A 162 3.47 -22.74 4.16
N LYS A 163 3.26 -24.01 4.53
CA LYS A 163 2.69 -25.03 3.64
C LYS A 163 1.35 -24.61 3.03
N GLU A 164 0.45 -24.07 3.82
CA GLU A 164 -0.91 -23.73 3.38
C GLU A 164 -0.90 -22.48 2.47
N GLU A 165 -0.15 -21.46 2.87
CA GLU A 165 0.02 -20.25 2.08
C GLU A 165 0.71 -20.51 0.74
N ALA A 166 1.77 -21.34 0.76
CA ALA A 166 2.48 -21.72 -0.45
C ALA A 166 1.59 -22.50 -1.44
N ASN A 167 0.67 -23.34 -0.95
CA ASN A 167 -0.31 -24.02 -1.80
C ASN A 167 -1.28 -23.02 -2.45
N ALA A 168 -1.84 -22.09 -1.67
CA ALA A 168 -2.74 -21.04 -2.19
C ALA A 168 -2.06 -20.18 -3.27
N ILE A 169 -0.78 -19.83 -3.06
CA ILE A 169 0.02 -19.12 -4.07
C ILE A 169 0.22 -20.00 -5.32
N ALA A 170 0.58 -21.27 -5.14
CA ALA A 170 0.81 -22.19 -6.25
C ALA A 170 -0.42 -22.32 -7.15
N ASP A 171 -1.60 -22.48 -6.55
CA ASP A 171 -2.87 -22.56 -7.28
C ASP A 171 -3.18 -21.25 -8.03
N ALA A 172 -2.88 -20.09 -7.42
CA ALA A 172 -3.17 -18.78 -8.01
C ALA A 172 -2.27 -18.41 -9.20
N ILE A 173 -1.02 -18.92 -9.25
CA ILE A 173 -0.03 -18.54 -10.27
C ILE A 173 0.49 -19.71 -11.10
N GLY A 174 0.03 -20.93 -10.82
CA GLY A 174 0.36 -22.13 -11.60
C GLY A 174 1.78 -22.63 -11.37
N LEU A 175 2.23 -22.72 -10.10
CA LEU A 175 3.56 -23.31 -9.79
C LEU A 175 3.58 -24.81 -10.04
N THR A 176 4.72 -25.30 -10.50
CA THR A 176 5.02 -26.73 -10.54
C THR A 176 5.25 -27.29 -9.13
N ASP A 177 5.13 -28.59 -8.95
CA ASP A 177 5.39 -29.26 -7.66
C ASP A 177 6.82 -29.01 -7.15
N GLU A 178 7.79 -28.92 -8.07
CA GLU A 178 9.18 -28.63 -7.72
C GLU A 178 9.37 -27.17 -7.23
N GLU A 179 8.74 -26.23 -7.92
CA GLU A 179 8.77 -24.82 -7.51
C GLU A 179 8.08 -24.63 -6.15
N LEU A 180 6.92 -25.25 -5.97
CA LEU A 180 6.19 -25.24 -4.70
C LEU A 180 7.03 -25.80 -3.55
N LYS A 181 7.69 -26.94 -3.77
CA LYS A 181 8.59 -27.54 -2.77
C LYS A 181 9.72 -26.58 -2.43
N ARG A 182 10.29 -25.91 -3.43
CA ARG A 182 11.40 -24.96 -3.25
C ARG A 182 10.95 -23.69 -2.53
N VAL A 183 9.76 -23.14 -2.83
CA VAL A 183 9.18 -21.99 -2.11
C VAL A 183 9.03 -22.28 -0.61
N LYS A 184 8.63 -23.50 -0.24
CA LYS A 184 8.49 -23.92 1.17
C LYS A 184 9.82 -24.02 1.91
N THR A 185 10.93 -24.30 1.21
CA THR A 185 12.21 -24.68 1.82
C THR A 185 13.35 -23.69 1.57
N MET A 186 13.14 -22.68 0.73
CA MET A 186 14.20 -21.72 0.38
C MET A 186 14.66 -20.87 1.57
N ASP A 187 15.93 -20.49 1.54
CA ASP A 187 16.56 -19.68 2.58
C ASP A 187 16.07 -18.23 2.57
N ARG A 188 16.25 -17.56 3.71
CA ARG A 188 16.01 -16.12 3.82
C ARG A 188 16.85 -15.36 2.79
N GLY A 189 16.22 -14.41 2.09
CA GLY A 189 16.83 -13.64 1.01
C GLY A 189 16.69 -14.27 -0.37
N THR A 190 16.25 -15.54 -0.45
CA THR A 190 15.85 -16.16 -1.72
C THR A 190 14.38 -15.86 -2.00
N CYS A 191 14.04 -15.58 -3.23
CA CYS A 191 12.66 -15.46 -3.67
C CYS A 191 12.48 -16.09 -5.06
N LEU A 192 11.25 -16.52 -5.34
CA LEU A 192 10.81 -16.83 -6.68
C LEU A 192 10.30 -15.54 -7.33
N LEU A 193 11.00 -15.08 -8.35
CA LEU A 193 10.57 -13.98 -9.21
C LEU A 193 9.84 -14.55 -10.42
N THR A 194 8.59 -14.14 -10.61
CA THR A 194 7.86 -14.46 -11.84
C THR A 194 7.67 -13.20 -12.67
N ALA A 195 7.94 -13.30 -13.95
CA ALA A 195 7.73 -12.22 -14.91
C ALA A 195 7.02 -12.80 -16.14
N ASN A 196 5.73 -12.49 -16.27
CA ASN A 196 4.82 -13.20 -17.19
C ASN A 196 4.84 -14.71 -16.91
N GLU A 197 5.31 -15.52 -17.87
CA GLU A 197 5.40 -17.00 -17.78
C GLU A 197 6.79 -17.48 -17.32
N ASN A 198 7.75 -16.56 -17.11
CA ASN A 198 9.09 -16.93 -16.71
C ASN A 198 9.20 -16.97 -15.18
N HIS A 199 9.73 -18.06 -14.66
CA HIS A 199 9.95 -18.28 -13.24
C HIS A 199 11.44 -18.42 -12.95
N ILE A 200 11.99 -17.62 -12.05
CA ILE A 200 13.41 -17.62 -11.71
C ILE A 200 13.58 -17.49 -10.20
N PHE A 201 14.35 -18.39 -9.61
CA PHE A 201 14.78 -18.25 -8.21
C PHE A 201 16.00 -17.36 -8.14
N ILE A 202 15.89 -16.26 -7.40
CA ILE A 202 16.96 -15.29 -7.19
C ILE A 202 17.30 -15.18 -5.70
N ASN A 203 18.57 -14.88 -5.41
CA ASN A 203 19.01 -14.53 -4.06
C ASN A 203 19.27 -13.04 -4.00
N VAL A 204 18.46 -12.34 -3.19
CA VAL A 204 18.55 -10.87 -3.02
C VAL A 204 19.40 -10.59 -1.78
N LYS A 205 20.50 -9.88 -1.98
CA LYS A 205 21.37 -9.44 -0.89
C LYS A 205 21.38 -7.93 -0.84
N ALA A 206 20.96 -7.39 0.29
CA ALA A 206 21.07 -5.97 0.55
C ALA A 206 22.56 -5.57 0.69
N THR A 207 22.92 -4.42 0.18
CA THR A 207 24.20 -3.79 0.51
C THR A 207 24.21 -3.32 1.96
N ASP A 208 25.39 -3.07 2.54
CA ASP A 208 25.47 -2.55 3.92
C ASP A 208 24.69 -1.25 4.10
N THR A 209 24.64 -0.39 3.07
CA THR A 209 23.87 0.86 3.10
C THR A 209 22.37 0.60 3.10
N GLU A 210 21.91 -0.30 2.25
CA GLU A 210 20.49 -0.70 2.23
C GLU A 210 20.09 -1.37 3.55
N GLU A 211 20.91 -2.30 4.05
CA GLU A 211 20.65 -2.96 5.33
C GLU A 211 20.55 -1.94 6.48
N TYR A 212 21.43 -0.95 6.52
CA TYR A 212 21.36 0.13 7.51
C TYR A 212 20.06 0.93 7.43
N LEU A 213 19.53 1.16 6.22
CA LEU A 213 18.31 1.94 6.00
C LEU A 213 17.04 1.15 6.28
N ILE A 214 17.00 -0.14 5.91
CA ILE A 214 15.77 -0.92 5.91
C ILE A 214 15.56 -1.81 7.14
N THR A 215 16.64 -2.16 7.87
CA THR A 215 16.50 -3.07 9.01
C THR A 215 15.84 -2.38 10.20
N THR A 216 14.88 -3.09 10.81
CA THR A 216 14.23 -2.71 12.07
C THR A 216 14.98 -3.27 13.29
N ASP A 217 15.91 -4.21 13.11
CA ASP A 217 16.74 -4.75 14.20
C ASP A 217 17.87 -3.77 14.57
N PRO A 218 17.90 -3.23 15.81
CA PRO A 218 18.92 -2.29 16.24
C PRO A 218 20.35 -2.85 16.17
N LYS A 219 20.52 -4.16 16.44
CA LYS A 219 21.83 -4.82 16.40
C LYS A 219 22.35 -4.94 14.96
N ALA A 220 21.48 -5.39 14.04
CA ALA A 220 21.82 -5.46 12.62
C ALA A 220 22.13 -4.08 12.04
N ARG A 221 21.36 -3.05 12.43
CA ARG A 221 21.59 -1.65 12.02
C ARG A 221 22.94 -1.12 12.50
N ALA A 222 23.32 -1.38 13.75
CA ALA A 222 24.63 -0.98 14.28
C ALA A 222 25.77 -1.71 13.59
N ALA A 223 25.61 -3.01 13.29
CA ALA A 223 26.59 -3.80 12.55
C ALA A 223 26.78 -3.28 11.11
N ALA A 224 25.70 -3.01 10.41
CA ALA A 224 25.76 -2.43 9.05
C ALA A 224 26.46 -1.07 9.05
N LYS A 225 26.16 -0.19 10.00
CA LYS A 225 26.83 1.10 10.17
C LYS A 225 28.35 0.96 10.33
N ARG A 226 28.79 0.03 11.18
CA ARG A 226 30.24 -0.24 11.39
C ARG A 226 30.91 -0.70 10.09
N ARG A 227 30.27 -1.59 9.32
CA ARG A 227 30.81 -2.06 8.04
C ARG A 227 30.95 -0.92 7.01
N ILE A 228 29.99 0.01 6.98
CA ILE A 228 30.04 1.20 6.10
C ILE A 228 31.22 2.10 6.49
N GLU A 229 31.40 2.37 7.79
CA GLU A 229 32.49 3.20 8.31
C GLU A 229 33.86 2.58 8.02
N GLN A 230 34.04 1.27 8.24
CA GLN A 230 35.27 0.55 7.92
C GLN A 230 35.64 0.64 6.42
N LYS A 231 34.65 0.44 5.53
CA LYS A 231 34.86 0.56 4.08
C LYS A 231 35.28 1.97 3.67
N ARG A 232 34.73 3.02 4.29
CA ARG A 232 35.08 4.42 4.06
C ARG A 232 36.54 4.70 4.49
N THR A 233 36.93 4.22 5.66
CA THR A 233 38.28 4.37 6.18
C THR A 233 39.31 3.67 5.27
N CYS A 234 39.04 2.42 4.87
CA CYS A 234 39.91 1.68 3.95
C CYS A 234 40.01 2.34 2.56
N ALA A 235 38.95 2.97 2.07
CA ALA A 235 38.97 3.69 0.80
C ALA A 235 39.80 5.01 0.87
N ALA A 236 39.80 5.67 2.04
CA ALA A 236 40.60 6.87 2.28
C ALA A 236 42.12 6.59 2.36
N PHE A 237 42.53 5.42 2.85
CA PHE A 237 43.94 5.00 2.90
C PHE A 237 44.50 4.48 1.57
N ARG A 238 43.68 4.27 0.55
CA ARG A 238 44.09 3.82 -0.78
C ARG A 238 44.26 4.95 -1.80
N ARG A 239 44.07 6.18 -1.39
CA ARG A 239 44.36 7.41 -2.16
C ARG A 239 45.59 8.10 -1.64
#